data_bab91ac4fa7f55287f91e2cda9531b70
#
_entry.id   bab91ac4fa7f55287f91e2cda9531b70
#
_cell.length_a   1.000
_cell.length_b   1.000
_cell.length_c   1.000
_cell.angle_alpha   90.00
_cell.angle_beta   90.00
_cell.angle_gamma   90.00
#
_symmetry.space_group_name_H-M   'P 1'
#
loop_
_entity.id
_entity.type
_entity.pdbx_description
1 polymer ?
#
loop_
_entity_poly.entity_id
_entity_poly.type
_entity_poly.pdbx_seq_one_letter_code
_entity_poly.pdbx_strand_id
1 'polypeptide(L)'
;LDKKFSKERVLDMPISEAAFTGFANGAAMAGLRPVVEFQVAGLIYPAFDQIVNQAARLRLMLGGQCKIPVTFFLMGAGAGGGRAGQHSDNPYSLLIHCGIKTVIPSSPEEAKGLMISAIFENDPVAILVPASLIGTTGKVPKTFYRTPLAKGKISREGYDVTVCAVGHMVPIALKVADRLATEGVDIEVWDPRSL
;
A
#
# COMPACT_ATOMS: atom_id res chain seq x y z
N LEU A 1 4.41 10.47 -15.92
CA LEU A 1 4.57 11.56 -14.93
C LEU A 1 5.60 12.58 -15.40
N ASP A 2 6.79 12.16 -15.87
CA ASP A 2 7.90 13.00 -16.33
C ASP A 2 7.52 14.01 -17.41
N LYS A 3 6.65 13.61 -18.36
CA LYS A 3 6.10 14.51 -19.41
C LYS A 3 5.23 15.65 -18.86
N LYS A 4 4.66 15.49 -17.69
CA LYS A 4 3.76 16.47 -17.07
C LYS A 4 4.45 17.27 -15.96
N PHE A 5 5.40 16.67 -15.29
CA PHE A 5 6.14 17.26 -14.19
C PHE A 5 7.64 17.30 -14.53
N SER A 6 8.38 18.24 -14.00
CA SER A 6 9.82 18.35 -14.26
C SER A 6 10.59 17.14 -13.72
N LYS A 7 11.79 16.94 -14.28
CA LYS A 7 12.74 15.91 -13.76
C LYS A 7 13.16 16.15 -12.31
N GLU A 8 13.00 17.36 -11.80
CA GLU A 8 13.20 17.67 -10.38
C GLU A 8 12.10 17.08 -9.48
N ARG A 9 10.94 16.80 -10.05
CA ARG A 9 9.79 16.22 -9.34
C ARG A 9 9.64 14.71 -9.57
N VAL A 10 10.12 14.22 -10.69
CA VAL A 10 10.07 12.80 -11.07
C VAL A 10 11.49 12.36 -11.34
N LEU A 11 12.07 11.70 -10.34
CA LEU A 11 13.46 11.28 -10.37
C LEU A 11 13.54 9.82 -10.84
N ASP A 12 14.35 9.58 -11.85
CA ASP A 12 14.73 8.24 -12.27
C ASP A 12 16.06 7.90 -11.58
N MET A 13 15.96 7.11 -10.52
CA MET A 13 17.09 6.79 -9.66
C MET A 13 17.81 5.53 -10.15
N PRO A 14 19.13 5.40 -9.91
CA PRO A 14 19.83 4.15 -10.19
C PRO A 14 19.27 3.01 -9.34
N ILE A 15 19.46 1.77 -9.80
CA ILE A 15 19.04 0.55 -9.06
C ILE A 15 19.88 0.43 -7.80
N SER A 16 19.43 1.06 -6.73
CA SER A 16 20.06 1.02 -5.41
C SER A 16 19.00 1.38 -4.36
N GLU A 17 18.28 0.37 -3.90
CA GLU A 17 17.09 0.53 -3.04
C GLU A 17 17.43 1.24 -1.72
N ALA A 18 18.56 0.93 -1.11
CA ALA A 18 19.04 1.60 0.10
C ALA A 18 19.32 3.10 -0.16
N ALA A 19 19.95 3.42 -1.30
CA ALA A 19 20.33 4.79 -1.61
C ALA A 19 19.11 5.67 -1.91
N PHE A 20 18.21 5.24 -2.80
CA PHE A 20 17.06 6.07 -3.13
C PHE A 20 16.04 6.17 -1.98
N THR A 21 15.94 5.13 -1.14
CA THR A 21 15.10 5.18 0.07
C THR A 21 15.70 6.14 1.10
N GLY A 22 16.99 6.08 1.34
CA GLY A 22 17.69 7.03 2.22
C GLY A 22 17.57 8.47 1.73
N PHE A 23 17.74 8.70 0.42
CA PHE A 23 17.51 10.01 -0.19
C PHE A 23 16.07 10.52 0.06
N ALA A 24 15.07 9.67 -0.13
CA ALA A 24 13.68 10.01 0.11
C ALA A 24 13.41 10.34 1.59
N ASN A 25 13.99 9.58 2.52
CA ASN A 25 13.89 9.88 3.95
C ASN A 25 14.47 11.27 4.27
N GLY A 26 15.64 11.59 3.73
CA GLY A 26 16.23 12.92 3.89
C GLY A 26 15.37 14.03 3.29
N ALA A 27 14.82 13.82 2.10
CA ALA A 27 13.88 14.75 1.47
C ALA A 27 12.61 14.96 2.30
N ALA A 28 12.08 13.89 2.90
CA ALA A 28 10.93 13.95 3.80
C ALA A 28 11.25 14.77 5.07
N MET A 29 12.41 14.55 5.66
CA MET A 29 12.89 15.34 6.82
C MET A 29 13.07 16.82 6.48
N ALA A 30 13.44 17.13 5.23
CA ALA A 30 13.52 18.50 4.71
C ALA A 30 12.15 19.12 4.36
N GLY A 31 11.04 18.43 4.61
CA GLY A 31 9.68 18.95 4.45
C GLY A 31 8.98 18.55 3.14
N LEU A 32 9.59 17.72 2.31
CA LEU A 32 8.94 17.17 1.12
C LEU A 32 8.07 15.96 1.48
N ARG A 33 7.27 15.49 0.49
CA ARG A 33 6.44 14.29 0.61
C ARG A 33 6.76 13.32 -0.54
N PRO A 34 7.89 12.62 -0.46
CA PRO A 34 8.31 11.72 -1.52
C PRO A 34 7.44 10.45 -1.56
N VAL A 35 7.24 9.98 -2.79
CA VAL A 35 6.69 8.65 -3.07
C VAL A 35 7.82 7.82 -3.67
N VAL A 36 8.19 6.77 -2.98
CA VAL A 36 9.26 5.85 -3.39
C VAL A 36 8.61 4.63 -4.01
N GLU A 37 8.80 4.44 -5.31
CA GLU A 37 8.28 3.29 -6.03
C GLU A 37 9.27 2.13 -6.00
N PHE A 38 8.78 0.97 -5.56
CA PHE A 38 9.43 -0.32 -5.75
C PHE A 38 8.61 -1.11 -6.76
N GLN A 39 9.19 -1.41 -7.93
CA GLN A 39 8.51 -2.12 -9.02
C GLN A 39 8.05 -3.52 -8.62
N VAL A 40 8.71 -4.12 -7.66
CA VAL A 40 8.37 -5.42 -7.08
C VAL A 40 8.48 -5.31 -5.56
N ALA A 41 7.44 -5.74 -4.86
CA ALA A 41 7.35 -5.58 -3.40
C ALA A 41 8.52 -6.24 -2.65
N GLY A 42 9.04 -7.39 -3.09
CA GLY A 42 10.19 -8.05 -2.49
C GLY A 42 11.51 -7.29 -2.61
N LEU A 43 11.61 -6.27 -3.47
CA LEU A 43 12.83 -5.46 -3.60
C LEU A 43 12.99 -4.44 -2.47
N ILE A 44 12.13 -4.44 -1.47
CA ILE A 44 12.33 -3.60 -0.26
C ILE A 44 13.46 -4.12 0.64
N TYR A 45 13.85 -5.39 0.54
CA TYR A 45 14.82 -5.97 1.48
C TYR A 45 16.19 -5.27 1.49
N PRO A 46 16.79 -4.89 0.36
CA PRO A 46 18.03 -4.11 0.37
C PRO A 46 17.90 -2.73 1.03
N ALA A 47 16.67 -2.16 1.08
CA ALA A 47 16.38 -0.87 1.70
C ALA A 47 15.84 -1.00 3.13
N PHE A 48 15.77 -2.20 3.70
CA PHE A 48 15.00 -2.45 4.92
C PHE A 48 15.53 -1.65 6.13
N ASP A 49 16.84 -1.44 6.23
CA ASP A 49 17.41 -0.54 7.24
C ASP A 49 16.87 0.90 7.11
N GLN A 50 16.80 1.43 5.89
CA GLN A 50 16.30 2.77 5.64
C GLN A 50 14.78 2.89 5.94
N ILE A 51 14.02 1.82 5.74
CA ILE A 51 12.59 1.78 6.05
C ILE A 51 12.38 1.69 7.57
N VAL A 52 13.08 0.78 8.24
CA VAL A 52 12.84 0.47 9.65
C VAL A 52 13.56 1.43 10.59
N ASN A 53 14.88 1.53 10.49
CA ASN A 53 15.66 2.30 11.44
C ASN A 53 15.55 3.81 11.18
N GLN A 54 15.46 4.21 9.91
CA GLN A 54 15.38 5.63 9.57
C GLN A 54 13.92 6.09 9.48
N ALA A 55 13.09 5.54 8.59
CA ALA A 55 11.74 6.06 8.41
C ALA A 55 10.82 5.78 9.60
N ALA A 56 10.72 4.53 10.06
CA ALA A 56 9.78 4.15 11.11
C ALA A 56 10.16 4.66 12.50
N ARG A 57 11.45 4.67 12.85
CA ARG A 57 11.91 4.89 14.23
C ARG A 57 12.45 6.29 14.50
N LEU A 58 12.96 6.99 13.49
CA LEU A 58 13.68 8.25 13.71
C LEU A 58 12.81 9.32 14.38
N ARG A 59 11.52 9.39 14.05
CA ARG A 59 10.60 10.32 14.71
C ARG A 59 10.50 10.07 16.21
N LEU A 60 10.40 8.80 16.62
CA LEU A 60 10.38 8.42 18.04
C LEU A 60 11.71 8.74 18.72
N MET A 61 12.82 8.38 18.09
CA MET A 61 14.18 8.61 18.62
C MET A 61 14.50 10.09 18.81
N LEU A 62 13.92 10.96 17.98
CA LEU A 62 14.08 12.42 18.07
C LEU A 62 12.96 13.09 18.87
N GLY A 63 12.21 12.35 19.70
CA GLY A 63 11.16 12.92 20.56
C GLY A 63 10.03 13.62 19.80
N GLY A 64 9.71 13.19 18.59
CA GLY A 64 8.65 13.77 17.76
C GLY A 64 9.00 15.03 16.99
N GLN A 65 10.22 15.54 17.11
CA GLN A 65 10.66 16.79 16.45
C GLN A 65 10.75 16.67 14.94
N CYS A 66 10.91 15.46 14.40
CA CYS A 66 11.02 15.20 12.99
C CYS A 66 9.78 14.45 12.48
N LYS A 67 9.27 14.84 11.31
CA LYS A 67 8.26 14.08 10.55
C LYS A 67 8.96 13.40 9.38
N ILE A 68 8.52 12.21 9.03
CA ILE A 68 9.05 11.48 7.87
C ILE A 68 7.88 11.03 6.98
N PRO A 69 7.24 11.99 6.28
CA PRO A 69 6.08 11.75 5.41
C PRO A 69 6.49 11.09 4.09
N VAL A 70 7.05 9.89 4.15
CA VAL A 70 7.42 9.10 2.98
C VAL A 70 6.35 8.06 2.69
N THR A 71 5.98 7.91 1.42
CA THR A 71 5.10 6.85 0.94
C THR A 71 5.91 5.79 0.20
N PHE A 72 5.97 4.58 0.72
CA PHE A 72 6.56 3.43 0.05
C PHE A 72 5.50 2.78 -0.83
N PHE A 73 5.65 2.89 -2.13
CA PHE A 73 4.72 2.34 -3.11
C PHE A 73 5.27 1.03 -3.67
N LEU A 74 4.70 -0.09 -3.20
CA LEU A 74 5.16 -1.43 -3.49
C LEU A 74 4.23 -2.09 -4.52
N MET A 75 4.70 -2.13 -5.75
CA MET A 75 3.96 -2.73 -6.86
C MET A 75 4.15 -4.24 -6.90
N GLY A 76 3.18 -4.96 -7.45
CA GLY A 76 3.30 -6.37 -7.74
C GLY A 76 3.42 -7.27 -6.52
N ALA A 77 2.86 -6.87 -5.38
CA ALA A 77 2.84 -7.67 -4.16
C ALA A 77 2.12 -9.01 -4.38
N GLY A 78 2.74 -10.10 -3.91
CA GLY A 78 2.21 -11.45 -4.00
C GLY A 78 2.41 -12.13 -5.36
N ALA A 79 2.10 -13.41 -5.41
CA ALA A 79 2.26 -14.24 -6.59
C ALA A 79 1.34 -13.79 -7.73
N GLY A 80 1.94 -13.45 -8.84
CA GLY A 80 1.25 -13.09 -10.07
C GLY A 80 2.05 -13.51 -11.30
N GLY A 81 1.69 -14.63 -11.91
CA GLY A 81 2.19 -14.97 -13.23
C GLY A 81 3.62 -15.54 -13.28
N GLY A 82 4.04 -16.37 -12.32
CA GLY A 82 5.25 -17.19 -12.47
C GLY A 82 6.58 -16.43 -12.35
N ARG A 83 6.63 -15.40 -11.50
CA ARG A 83 7.82 -14.55 -11.34
C ARG A 83 8.88 -15.10 -10.39
N ALA A 84 8.72 -16.30 -9.84
CA ALA A 84 9.62 -16.95 -8.86
C ALA A 84 9.82 -16.15 -7.55
N GLY A 85 10.76 -16.60 -6.69
CA GLY A 85 10.89 -16.20 -5.29
C GLY A 85 10.82 -14.70 -5.00
N GLN A 86 11.85 -13.95 -5.35
CA GLN A 86 11.96 -12.52 -4.98
C GLN A 86 10.89 -11.64 -5.62
N HIS A 87 10.28 -12.06 -6.74
CA HIS A 87 9.28 -11.29 -7.47
C HIS A 87 7.84 -11.71 -7.15
N SER A 88 7.65 -12.64 -6.22
CA SER A 88 6.34 -13.14 -5.80
C SER A 88 6.10 -12.95 -4.30
N ASP A 89 6.96 -12.20 -3.65
CA ASP A 89 6.89 -11.98 -2.22
C ASP A 89 5.85 -10.93 -1.82
N ASN A 90 5.38 -11.03 -0.58
CA ASN A 90 4.40 -10.13 0.00
C ASN A 90 4.83 -9.73 1.43
N PRO A 91 5.70 -8.72 1.56
CA PRO A 91 6.39 -8.39 2.81
C PRO A 91 5.55 -7.61 3.82
N TYR A 92 4.21 -7.58 3.72
CA TYR A 92 3.38 -6.75 4.61
C TYR A 92 3.54 -7.11 6.09
N SER A 93 3.73 -8.39 6.43
CA SER A 93 3.92 -8.82 7.82
C SER A 93 5.16 -8.20 8.48
N LEU A 94 6.25 -8.05 7.71
CA LEU A 94 7.47 -7.40 8.18
C LEU A 94 7.28 -5.89 8.39
N LEU A 95 6.56 -5.24 7.48
CA LEU A 95 6.25 -3.82 7.59
C LEU A 95 5.38 -3.52 8.81
N ILE A 96 4.36 -4.34 9.05
CA ILE A 96 3.48 -4.25 10.23
C ILE A 96 4.29 -4.47 11.51
N HIS A 97 5.12 -5.51 11.55
CA HIS A 97 6.00 -5.80 12.69
C HIS A 97 6.90 -4.61 13.05
N CYS A 98 7.37 -3.88 12.04
CA CYS A 98 8.22 -2.71 12.23
C CYS A 98 7.46 -1.41 12.55
N GLY A 99 6.13 -1.46 12.62
CA GLY A 99 5.28 -0.31 12.92
C GLY A 99 5.02 0.63 11.76
N ILE A 100 5.25 0.19 10.52
CA ILE A 100 4.89 0.95 9.32
C ILE A 100 3.39 0.80 9.07
N LYS A 101 2.68 1.92 8.94
CA LYS A 101 1.28 1.93 8.48
C LYS A 101 1.21 1.26 7.11
N THR A 102 0.54 0.13 7.03
CA THR A 102 0.52 -0.70 5.83
C THR A 102 -0.89 -0.79 5.28
N VAL A 103 -1.08 -0.44 4.00
CA VAL A 103 -2.39 -0.48 3.34
C VAL A 103 -2.32 -1.30 2.05
N ILE A 104 -3.41 -2.01 1.77
CA ILE A 104 -3.53 -2.89 0.62
C ILE A 104 -4.88 -2.61 -0.07
N PRO A 105 -4.91 -1.86 -1.17
CA PRO A 105 -6.15 -1.59 -1.89
C PRO A 105 -6.72 -2.84 -2.53
N SER A 106 -8.05 -2.93 -2.54
CA SER A 106 -8.81 -4.02 -3.18
C SER A 106 -9.50 -3.60 -4.48
N SER A 107 -9.50 -2.30 -4.80
CA SER A 107 -10.16 -1.74 -5.99
C SER A 107 -9.44 -0.48 -6.48
N PRO A 108 -9.70 -0.03 -7.73
CA PRO A 108 -9.17 1.23 -8.25
C PRO A 108 -9.57 2.47 -7.42
N GLU A 109 -10.79 2.49 -6.89
CA GLU A 109 -11.27 3.55 -6.00
C GLU A 109 -10.43 3.61 -4.72
N GLU A 110 -10.25 2.46 -4.05
CA GLU A 110 -9.45 2.36 -2.84
C GLU A 110 -7.98 2.70 -3.12
N ALA A 111 -7.42 2.26 -4.24
CA ALA A 111 -6.04 2.58 -4.62
C ALA A 111 -5.81 4.10 -4.70
N LYS A 112 -6.72 4.84 -5.34
CA LYS A 112 -6.63 6.31 -5.39
C LYS A 112 -6.78 6.94 -4.01
N GLY A 113 -7.81 6.55 -3.26
CA GLY A 113 -8.12 7.17 -1.96
C GLY A 113 -7.05 6.91 -0.91
N LEU A 114 -6.53 5.68 -0.82
CA LEU A 114 -5.47 5.28 0.09
C LEU A 114 -4.12 5.93 -0.29
N MET A 115 -3.79 6.01 -1.60
CA MET A 115 -2.58 6.70 -2.07
C MET A 115 -2.59 8.18 -1.66
N ILE A 116 -3.71 8.87 -1.87
CA ILE A 116 -3.84 10.27 -1.45
C ILE A 116 -3.69 10.39 0.07
N SER A 117 -4.32 9.51 0.83
CA SER A 117 -4.20 9.52 2.30
C SER A 117 -2.77 9.29 2.76
N ALA A 118 -2.07 8.34 2.15
CA ALA A 118 -0.66 8.04 2.47
C ALA A 118 0.26 9.24 2.19
N ILE A 119 0.10 9.91 1.05
CA ILE A 119 0.90 11.10 0.71
C ILE A 119 0.69 12.23 1.72
N PHE A 120 -0.53 12.38 2.24
CA PHE A 120 -0.84 13.42 3.22
C PHE A 120 -0.58 13.02 4.68
N GLU A 121 -0.18 11.77 4.93
CA GLU A 121 0.18 11.33 6.27
C GLU A 121 1.54 11.93 6.70
N ASN A 122 1.74 12.13 8.00
CA ASN A 122 2.99 12.69 8.54
C ASN A 122 4.01 11.62 8.95
N ASP A 123 3.58 10.39 9.01
CA ASP A 123 4.40 9.21 9.27
C ASP A 123 4.55 8.37 8.01
N PRO A 124 5.55 7.49 7.93
CA PRO A 124 5.73 6.63 6.78
C PRO A 124 4.54 5.68 6.59
N VAL A 125 4.14 5.50 5.33
CA VAL A 125 3.07 4.59 4.92
C VAL A 125 3.57 3.70 3.79
N ALA A 126 3.31 2.40 3.89
CA ALA A 126 3.51 1.44 2.81
C ALA A 126 2.18 1.11 2.13
N ILE A 127 2.16 1.20 0.80
CA ILE A 127 1.02 0.78 -0.03
C ILE A 127 1.47 -0.40 -0.87
N LEU A 128 0.87 -1.56 -0.64
CA LEU A 128 1.14 -2.75 -1.43
C LEU A 128 0.01 -2.96 -2.43
N VAL A 129 0.33 -2.91 -3.72
CA VAL A 129 -0.63 -3.19 -4.78
C VAL A 129 -0.48 -4.64 -5.22
N PRO A 130 -1.49 -5.51 -4.97
CA PRO A 130 -1.42 -6.90 -5.39
C PRO A 130 -1.23 -7.04 -6.89
N ALA A 131 -0.30 -7.92 -7.30
CA ALA A 131 0.02 -8.14 -8.71
C ALA A 131 -1.21 -8.52 -9.55
N SER A 132 -2.10 -9.33 -8.99
CA SER A 132 -3.34 -9.78 -9.63
C SER A 132 -4.39 -8.67 -9.83
N LEU A 133 -4.24 -7.52 -9.15
CA LEU A 133 -5.14 -6.38 -9.31
C LEU A 133 -4.58 -5.30 -10.25
N ILE A 134 -3.32 -5.42 -10.68
CA ILE A 134 -2.74 -4.50 -11.67
C ILE A 134 -3.51 -4.65 -12.99
N GLY A 135 -3.98 -3.56 -13.53
CA GLY A 135 -4.82 -3.56 -14.73
C GLY A 135 -6.32 -3.69 -14.49
N THR A 136 -6.75 -3.91 -13.23
CA THR A 136 -8.17 -3.86 -12.88
C THR A 136 -8.74 -2.48 -13.15
N THR A 137 -9.89 -2.43 -13.80
CA THR A 137 -10.63 -1.19 -14.09
C THR A 137 -11.87 -1.09 -13.23
N GLY A 138 -12.27 0.14 -12.89
CA GLY A 138 -13.47 0.39 -12.08
C GLY A 138 -13.86 1.86 -12.08
N LYS A 139 -15.01 2.14 -11.50
CA LYS A 139 -15.46 3.53 -11.29
C LYS A 139 -14.59 4.18 -10.22
N VAL A 140 -14.00 5.34 -10.56
CA VAL A 140 -13.20 6.13 -9.64
C VAL A 140 -13.72 7.58 -9.68
N PRO A 141 -14.11 8.17 -8.53
CA PRO A 141 -14.53 9.57 -8.50
C PRO A 141 -13.42 10.49 -9.04
N LYS A 142 -13.80 11.45 -9.89
CA LYS A 142 -12.86 12.43 -10.45
C LYS A 142 -12.43 13.48 -9.42
N THR A 143 -13.27 13.73 -8.43
CA THR A 143 -13.02 14.66 -7.33
C THR A 143 -11.87 14.20 -6.45
N PHE A 144 -11.31 15.12 -5.68
CA PHE A 144 -10.38 14.81 -4.61
C PHE A 144 -11.14 14.13 -3.45
N TYR A 145 -10.61 13.02 -2.96
CA TYR A 145 -11.10 12.35 -1.74
C TYR A 145 -9.96 11.57 -1.09
N ARG A 146 -10.11 11.29 0.19
CA ARG A 146 -9.20 10.45 0.97
C ARG A 146 -9.98 9.25 1.52
N THR A 147 -9.38 8.08 1.45
CA THR A 147 -9.82 6.92 2.20
C THR A 147 -9.13 6.92 3.55
N PRO A 148 -9.85 6.92 4.69
CA PRO A 148 -9.21 6.91 6.00
C PRO A 148 -8.28 5.70 6.17
N LEU A 149 -7.06 5.93 6.64
CA LEU A 149 -6.16 4.88 7.08
C LEU A 149 -6.69 4.27 8.38
N ALA A 150 -6.35 3.02 8.66
CA ALA A 150 -6.80 2.28 9.85
C ALA A 150 -8.32 2.15 10.01
N LYS A 151 -9.08 2.22 8.90
CA LYS A 151 -10.53 2.01 8.89
C LYS A 151 -10.92 1.01 7.81
N GLY A 152 -11.47 -0.14 8.22
CA GLY A 152 -12.01 -1.15 7.31
C GLY A 152 -13.29 -0.71 6.61
N LYS A 153 -13.79 -1.55 5.70
CA LYS A 153 -15.02 -1.37 4.94
C LYS A 153 -15.78 -2.68 4.86
N ILE A 154 -17.07 -2.65 5.12
CA ILE A 154 -17.96 -3.73 4.73
C ILE A 154 -18.18 -3.60 3.21
N SER A 155 -17.66 -4.55 2.46
CA SER A 155 -17.75 -4.60 1.00
C SER A 155 -19.03 -5.30 0.53
N ARG A 156 -19.61 -6.16 1.38
CA ARG A 156 -20.90 -6.79 1.24
C ARG A 156 -21.47 -7.06 2.62
N GLU A 157 -22.70 -6.65 2.86
CA GLU A 157 -23.46 -7.03 4.06
C GLU A 157 -23.84 -8.51 4.01
N GLY A 158 -23.99 -9.18 5.16
CA GLY A 158 -24.42 -10.56 5.31
C GLY A 158 -24.57 -10.94 6.77
N TYR A 159 -25.27 -12.06 7.07
CA TYR A 159 -25.66 -12.39 8.43
C TYR A 159 -25.20 -13.77 8.92
N ASP A 160 -24.81 -14.70 8.04
CA ASP A 160 -24.44 -16.06 8.43
C ASP A 160 -22.96 -16.20 8.77
N VAL A 161 -22.10 -15.59 7.96
CA VAL A 161 -20.62 -15.67 8.10
C VAL A 161 -19.98 -14.36 7.71
N THR A 162 -19.02 -13.91 8.51
CA THR A 162 -18.13 -12.77 8.16
C THR A 162 -16.82 -13.30 7.59
N VAL A 163 -16.48 -12.89 6.37
CA VAL A 163 -15.20 -13.18 5.72
C VAL A 163 -14.33 -11.91 5.74
N CYS A 164 -13.24 -11.95 6.51
CA CYS A 164 -12.20 -10.93 6.46
C CYS A 164 -11.29 -11.22 5.26
N ALA A 165 -11.32 -10.35 4.25
CA ALA A 165 -10.55 -10.49 3.01
C ALA A 165 -9.65 -9.28 2.79
N VAL A 166 -8.41 -9.51 2.31
CA VAL A 166 -7.39 -8.48 2.13
C VAL A 166 -6.98 -8.39 0.66
N GLY A 167 -6.94 -7.18 0.12
CA GLY A 167 -6.42 -6.90 -1.22
C GLY A 167 -7.13 -7.73 -2.30
N HIS A 168 -6.39 -8.58 -3.02
CA HIS A 168 -6.96 -9.40 -4.10
C HIS A 168 -7.96 -10.47 -3.64
N MET A 169 -7.96 -10.82 -2.36
CA MET A 169 -8.95 -11.78 -1.82
C MET A 169 -10.35 -11.15 -1.70
N VAL A 170 -10.48 -9.82 -1.64
CA VAL A 170 -11.79 -9.16 -1.56
C VAL A 170 -12.65 -9.45 -2.78
N PRO A 171 -12.22 -9.22 -4.03
CA PRO A 171 -13.05 -9.55 -5.20
C PRO A 171 -13.31 -11.07 -5.34
N ILE A 172 -12.43 -11.91 -4.81
CA ILE A 172 -12.66 -13.37 -4.78
C ILE A 172 -13.77 -13.69 -3.77
N ALA A 173 -13.68 -13.16 -2.55
CA ALA A 173 -14.69 -13.34 -1.51
C ALA A 173 -16.07 -12.86 -1.95
N LEU A 174 -16.15 -11.70 -2.63
CA LEU A 174 -17.41 -11.17 -3.17
C LEU A 174 -18.02 -12.15 -4.19
N LYS A 175 -17.24 -12.68 -5.13
CA LYS A 175 -17.72 -13.67 -6.10
C LYS A 175 -18.23 -14.96 -5.44
N VAL A 176 -17.53 -15.42 -4.39
CA VAL A 176 -17.95 -16.60 -3.62
C VAL A 176 -19.23 -16.31 -2.84
N ALA A 177 -19.34 -15.12 -2.22
CA ALA A 177 -20.54 -14.70 -1.50
C ALA A 177 -21.77 -14.65 -2.42
N ASP A 178 -21.61 -14.09 -3.62
CA ASP A 178 -22.71 -14.04 -4.60
C ASP A 178 -23.16 -15.46 -5.05
N ARG A 179 -22.21 -16.37 -5.20
CA ARG A 179 -22.52 -17.76 -5.51
C ARG A 179 -23.26 -18.45 -4.38
N LEU A 180 -22.74 -18.36 -3.15
CA LEU A 180 -23.33 -19.04 -1.98
C LEU A 180 -24.67 -18.46 -1.57
N ALA A 181 -24.96 -17.20 -1.90
CA ALA A 181 -26.27 -16.60 -1.72
C ALA A 181 -27.37 -17.37 -2.50
N THR A 182 -27.04 -17.97 -3.65
CA THR A 182 -27.98 -18.83 -4.39
C THR A 182 -28.23 -20.18 -3.70
N GLU A 183 -27.40 -20.55 -2.75
CA GLU A 183 -27.49 -21.77 -1.94
C GLU A 183 -28.09 -21.46 -0.53
N GLY A 184 -28.48 -20.19 -0.28
CA GLY A 184 -29.10 -19.76 0.96
C GLY A 184 -28.12 -19.35 2.06
N VAL A 185 -26.82 -19.16 1.74
CA VAL A 185 -25.80 -18.69 2.70
C VAL A 185 -25.52 -17.22 2.46
N ASP A 186 -25.73 -16.38 3.46
CA ASP A 186 -25.53 -14.94 3.39
C ASP A 186 -24.22 -14.51 4.06
N ILE A 187 -23.24 -14.13 3.23
CA ILE A 187 -21.86 -13.84 3.64
C ILE A 187 -21.63 -12.32 3.69
N GLU A 188 -21.19 -11.84 4.86
CA GLU A 188 -20.56 -10.52 4.99
C GLU A 188 -19.11 -10.60 4.48
N VAL A 189 -18.68 -9.60 3.70
CA VAL A 189 -17.29 -9.44 3.29
C VAL A 189 -16.74 -8.15 3.87
N TRP A 190 -15.81 -8.28 4.80
CA TRP A 190 -15.11 -7.18 5.43
C TRP A 190 -13.69 -7.03 4.88
N ASP A 191 -13.38 -5.82 4.38
CA ASP A 191 -12.05 -5.44 3.89
C ASP A 191 -11.39 -4.52 4.92
N PRO A 192 -10.33 -4.95 5.62
CA PRO A 192 -9.62 -4.10 6.58
C PRO A 192 -8.90 -2.93 5.91
N ARG A 193 -8.48 -3.03 4.65
CA ARG A 193 -7.71 -2.04 3.87
C ARG A 193 -6.37 -1.65 4.48
N SER A 194 -6.29 -1.60 5.79
CA SER A 194 -5.10 -1.31 6.59
C SER A 194 -4.80 -2.49 7.51
N LEU A 195 -3.55 -2.83 7.64
CA LEU A 195 -3.04 -3.94 8.45
C LEU A 195 -2.15 -3.42 9.58
#